data_b1b18d6e35028196f5345bedcab83814
#
_entry.id   b1b18d6e35028196f5345bedcab83814
#
_cell.length_a   1.000
_cell.length_b   1.000
_cell.length_c   1.000
_cell.angle_alpha   90.00
_cell.angle_beta   90.00
_cell.angle_gamma   90.00
#
_symmetry.space_group_name_H-M   'P 1'
#
loop_
_entity.id
_entity.type
_entity.pdbx_description
1 polymer ?
#
loop_
_entity_poly.entity_id
_entity_poly.type
_entity_poly.pdbx_seq_one_letter_code
_entity_poly.pdbx_strand_id
1 'polypeptide(L)'
;MYIYQYTKKFANKNFIEKEFSDVDSLILCQISYQDFDNIYNNFDDETSIMELTKHVKSITKNTLYPQKNNKLLKSLQSGIRFSNIKMKYFHQVFSDKHKIQFAALTYIGDTFAYICFRGTDISITGWKEDLLFAVKDVVPSQRLALEYAQKVIPLIPAGKKIYIGGHSKGGNSCCLLS
;
A
#
# COMPACT_ATOMS: atom_id res chain seq x y z
N MET A 1 -12.03 4.79 17.54
CA MET A 1 -12.88 4.22 16.46
C MET A 1 -12.06 3.15 15.74
N TYR A 2 -12.58 1.92 15.63
CA TYR A 2 -11.88 0.87 14.91
C TYR A 2 -11.95 1.11 13.39
N ILE A 3 -10.95 0.63 12.65
CA ILE A 3 -10.83 0.74 11.19
C ILE A 3 -12.12 0.31 10.45
N TYR A 4 -12.77 -0.78 10.89
CA TYR A 4 -14.04 -1.26 10.32
C TYR A 4 -15.24 -0.35 10.60
N GLN A 5 -15.22 0.38 11.70
CA GLN A 5 -16.26 1.37 12.00
C GLN A 5 -16.11 2.59 11.09
N TYR A 6 -14.87 2.98 10.80
CA TYR A 6 -14.57 4.05 9.86
C TYR A 6 -15.07 3.70 8.44
N THR A 7 -14.73 2.51 7.94
CA THR A 7 -15.17 2.09 6.60
C THR A 7 -16.68 2.11 6.46
N LYS A 8 -17.43 1.65 7.46
CA LYS A 8 -18.89 1.69 7.47
C LYS A 8 -19.44 3.12 7.57
N LYS A 9 -18.90 3.94 8.49
CA LYS A 9 -19.37 5.30 8.74
C LYS A 9 -19.24 6.20 7.52
N PHE A 10 -18.17 6.03 6.75
CA PHE A 10 -17.84 6.87 5.60
C PHE A 10 -18.02 6.16 4.25
N ALA A 11 -18.65 4.99 4.23
CA ALA A 11 -18.85 4.18 3.03
C ALA A 11 -19.40 4.98 1.84
N ASN A 12 -20.37 5.85 2.09
CA ASN A 12 -21.08 6.64 1.08
C ASN A 12 -20.55 8.09 0.94
N LYS A 13 -19.37 8.38 1.49
CA LYS A 13 -18.70 9.67 1.34
C LYS A 13 -17.50 9.52 0.41
N ASN A 14 -17.54 10.15 -0.76
CA ASN A 14 -16.40 10.21 -1.65
C ASN A 14 -15.29 11.13 -1.11
N PHE A 15 -14.16 11.23 -1.80
CA PHE A 15 -13.00 12.02 -1.35
C PHE A 15 -13.13 13.52 -1.63
N ILE A 16 -14.18 13.96 -2.32
CA ILE A 16 -14.56 15.38 -2.44
C ILE A 16 -15.35 15.80 -1.18
N GLU A 17 -16.32 14.98 -0.76
CA GLU A 17 -17.16 15.25 0.41
C GLU A 17 -16.41 15.09 1.75
N LYS A 18 -15.45 14.20 1.79
CA LYS A 18 -14.55 13.98 2.92
C LYS A 18 -13.15 13.71 2.40
N GLU A 19 -12.26 14.67 2.53
CA GLU A 19 -10.88 14.58 2.09
C GLU A 19 -10.16 13.33 2.60
N PHE A 20 -9.07 12.99 1.90
CA PHE A 20 -8.17 11.91 2.30
C PHE A 20 -7.57 12.19 3.68
N SER A 21 -7.55 11.19 4.55
CA SER A 21 -7.13 11.31 5.94
C SER A 21 -6.16 10.19 6.34
N ASP A 22 -5.51 10.33 7.50
CA ASP A 22 -4.59 9.33 8.05
C ASP A 22 -5.26 7.96 8.24
N VAL A 23 -6.57 7.91 8.50
CA VAL A 23 -7.30 6.64 8.61
C VAL A 23 -7.46 5.98 7.24
N ASP A 24 -7.68 6.76 6.19
CA ASP A 24 -7.69 6.24 4.81
C ASP A 24 -6.30 5.72 4.43
N SER A 25 -5.24 6.47 4.76
CA SER A 25 -3.85 6.03 4.60
C SER A 25 -3.59 4.69 5.30
N LEU A 26 -4.00 4.55 6.55
CA LEU A 26 -3.86 3.31 7.32
C LEU A 26 -4.59 2.13 6.65
N ILE A 27 -5.81 2.36 6.13
CA ILE A 27 -6.58 1.34 5.41
C ILE A 27 -5.84 0.90 4.15
N LEU A 28 -5.36 1.85 3.35
CA LEU A 28 -4.64 1.56 2.11
C LEU A 28 -3.29 0.88 2.38
N CYS A 29 -2.58 1.29 3.44
CA CYS A 29 -1.38 0.59 3.90
C CYS A 29 -1.68 -0.87 4.27
N GLN A 30 -2.79 -1.13 4.98
CA GLN A 30 -3.15 -2.51 5.34
C GLN A 30 -3.52 -3.35 4.11
N ILE A 31 -4.14 -2.74 3.08
CA ILE A 31 -4.40 -3.43 1.80
C ILE A 31 -3.09 -3.80 1.12
N SER A 32 -2.05 -2.97 1.18
CA SER A 32 -0.77 -3.25 0.51
C SER A 32 -0.04 -4.50 1.01
N TYR A 33 -0.45 -5.05 2.16
CA TYR A 33 0.10 -6.32 2.70
C TYR A 33 -0.54 -7.58 2.13
N GLN A 34 -1.49 -7.46 1.20
CA GLN A 34 -2.08 -8.64 0.58
C GLN A 34 -1.11 -9.31 -0.39
N ASP A 35 -1.37 -10.57 -0.69
CA ASP A 35 -0.62 -11.35 -1.66
C ASP A 35 -1.12 -10.98 -3.07
N PHE A 36 -0.28 -10.32 -3.83
CA PHE A 36 -0.61 -9.80 -5.16
C PHE A 36 0.03 -10.61 -6.30
N ASP A 37 0.69 -11.74 -6.03
CA ASP A 37 1.45 -12.52 -7.02
C ASP A 37 0.60 -12.97 -8.22
N ASN A 38 -0.73 -13.13 -8.03
CA ASN A 38 -1.66 -13.50 -9.09
C ASN A 38 -2.56 -12.35 -9.56
N ILE A 39 -2.28 -11.13 -9.13
CA ILE A 39 -3.06 -9.93 -9.50
C ILE A 39 -2.28 -9.06 -10.49
N TYR A 40 -0.99 -8.92 -10.27
CA TYR A 40 -0.11 -8.12 -11.12
C TYR A 40 0.94 -9.00 -11.80
N ASN A 41 0.98 -8.93 -13.14
CA ASN A 41 2.01 -9.57 -13.95
C ASN A 41 3.05 -8.56 -14.42
N ASN A 42 2.63 -7.29 -14.59
CA ASN A 42 3.48 -6.20 -15.06
C ASN A 42 3.34 -4.96 -14.17
N PHE A 43 4.35 -4.08 -14.25
CA PHE A 43 4.37 -2.83 -13.50
C PHE A 43 3.18 -1.90 -13.80
N ASP A 44 2.71 -1.87 -15.05
CA ASP A 44 1.62 -1.00 -15.49
C ASP A 44 0.22 -1.61 -15.33
N ASP A 45 0.12 -2.84 -14.85
CA ASP A 45 -1.16 -3.48 -14.59
C ASP A 45 -1.97 -2.67 -13.57
N GLU A 46 -3.28 -2.65 -13.79
CA GLU A 46 -4.23 -1.89 -12.97
C GLU A 46 -5.34 -2.80 -12.46
N THR A 47 -5.70 -2.64 -11.21
CA THR A 47 -6.93 -3.19 -10.65
C THR A 47 -7.63 -2.15 -9.79
N SER A 48 -8.89 -2.36 -9.42
CA SER A 48 -9.58 -1.53 -8.43
C SER A 48 -9.70 -2.25 -7.09
N ILE A 49 -9.91 -1.50 -6.01
CA ILE A 49 -10.21 -2.11 -4.72
C ILE A 49 -11.47 -2.99 -4.81
N MET A 50 -12.47 -2.58 -5.58
CA MET A 50 -13.67 -3.39 -5.82
C MET A 50 -13.31 -4.73 -6.47
N GLU A 51 -12.48 -4.72 -7.52
CA GLU A 51 -12.06 -5.95 -8.20
C GLU A 51 -11.24 -6.83 -7.26
N LEU A 52 -10.31 -6.25 -6.52
CA LEU A 52 -9.50 -6.95 -5.52
C LEU A 52 -10.37 -7.71 -4.50
N THR A 53 -11.51 -7.14 -4.11
CA THR A 53 -12.41 -7.78 -3.13
C THR A 53 -13.08 -9.05 -3.64
N LYS A 54 -13.08 -9.33 -4.93
CA LYS A 54 -13.54 -10.61 -5.49
C LYS A 54 -12.56 -11.76 -5.18
N HIS A 55 -11.30 -11.43 -4.95
CA HIS A 55 -10.21 -12.39 -4.70
C HIS A 55 -9.84 -12.51 -3.21
N VAL A 56 -10.65 -12.01 -2.28
CA VAL A 56 -10.34 -11.89 -0.84
C VAL A 56 -9.72 -13.15 -0.24
N LYS A 57 -10.26 -14.33 -0.54
CA LYS A 57 -9.79 -15.59 0.08
C LYS A 57 -8.37 -15.95 -0.38
N SER A 58 -8.05 -15.75 -1.67
CA SER A 58 -6.72 -16.08 -2.22
C SER A 58 -5.66 -15.10 -1.74
N ILE A 59 -5.92 -13.80 -1.85
CA ILE A 59 -4.95 -12.76 -1.53
C ILE A 59 -4.69 -12.58 -0.02
N THR A 60 -5.57 -13.06 0.85
CA THR A 60 -5.36 -12.95 2.31
C THR A 60 -4.71 -14.19 2.92
N LYS A 61 -4.68 -15.32 2.19
CA LYS A 61 -4.27 -16.64 2.73
C LYS A 61 -2.87 -16.62 3.34
N ASN A 62 -1.92 -16.02 2.64
CA ASN A 62 -0.50 -16.02 3.02
C ASN A 62 -0.07 -14.75 3.77
N THR A 63 -1.02 -13.96 4.27
CA THR A 63 -0.73 -12.70 4.95
C THR A 63 -0.69 -12.85 6.46
N LEU A 64 -0.05 -11.89 7.13
CA LEU A 64 -0.15 -11.76 8.57
C LEU A 64 -1.60 -11.38 8.94
N TYR A 65 -2.25 -12.13 9.84
CA TYR A 65 -3.65 -11.95 10.23
C TYR A 65 -4.69 -12.08 9.10
N PRO A 66 -4.74 -13.20 8.37
CA PRO A 66 -5.60 -13.37 7.18
C PRO A 66 -7.08 -13.13 7.46
N GLN A 67 -7.58 -13.50 8.64
CA GLN A 67 -8.98 -13.28 9.03
C GLN A 67 -9.32 -11.80 9.19
N LYS A 68 -8.42 -10.99 9.76
CA LYS A 68 -8.59 -9.55 9.92
C LYS A 68 -8.53 -8.85 8.55
N ASN A 69 -7.60 -9.25 7.70
CA ASN A 69 -7.48 -8.74 6.34
C ASN A 69 -8.73 -9.06 5.49
N ASN A 70 -9.23 -10.29 5.58
CA ASN A 70 -10.47 -10.70 4.94
C ASN A 70 -11.66 -9.83 5.39
N LYS A 71 -11.79 -9.59 6.71
CA LYS A 71 -12.84 -8.73 7.26
C LYS A 71 -12.69 -7.29 6.77
N LEU A 72 -11.47 -6.75 6.70
CA LEU A 72 -11.22 -5.41 6.19
C LEU A 72 -11.66 -5.31 4.71
N LEU A 73 -11.13 -6.16 3.84
CA LEU A 73 -11.45 -6.14 2.41
C LEU A 73 -12.95 -6.27 2.16
N LYS A 74 -13.64 -7.17 2.88
CA LYS A 74 -15.11 -7.27 2.79
C LYS A 74 -15.83 -6.00 3.22
N SER A 75 -15.30 -5.26 4.19
CA SER A 75 -15.92 -4.01 4.63
C SER A 75 -15.79 -2.86 3.62
N LEU A 76 -14.90 -2.99 2.63
CA LEU A 76 -14.71 -2.02 1.55
C LEU A 76 -15.62 -2.26 0.34
N GLN A 77 -16.30 -3.41 0.28
CA GLN A 77 -17.23 -3.74 -0.81
C GLN A 77 -18.47 -2.85 -0.81
N SER A 78 -18.85 -2.33 0.35
CA SER A 78 -20.04 -1.49 0.50
C SER A 78 -19.68 -0.02 0.40
N GLY A 79 -20.29 0.70 -0.53
CA GLY A 79 -20.17 2.14 -0.67
C GLY A 79 -19.11 2.58 -1.69
N ILE A 80 -19.08 3.88 -1.91
CA ILE A 80 -18.33 4.51 -3.00
C ILE A 80 -16.92 4.95 -2.60
N ARG A 81 -16.62 5.07 -1.28
CA ARG A 81 -15.39 5.70 -0.82
C ARG A 81 -14.13 5.02 -1.34
N PHE A 82 -14.06 3.69 -1.28
CA PHE A 82 -12.86 2.94 -1.65
C PHE A 82 -13.01 2.15 -2.95
N SER A 83 -14.23 1.87 -3.39
CA SER A 83 -14.50 0.93 -4.47
C SER A 83 -13.79 1.27 -5.78
N ASN A 84 -13.76 2.56 -6.14
CA ASN A 84 -13.22 3.04 -7.41
C ASN A 84 -11.75 3.44 -7.35
N ILE A 85 -11.10 3.33 -6.18
CA ILE A 85 -9.66 3.58 -6.10
C ILE A 85 -8.95 2.56 -6.98
N LYS A 86 -8.16 3.06 -7.92
CA LYS A 86 -7.30 2.26 -8.78
C LYS A 86 -5.99 1.97 -8.06
N MET A 87 -5.52 0.76 -8.23
CA MET A 87 -4.25 0.26 -7.68
C MET A 87 -3.33 -0.02 -8.85
N LYS A 88 -2.19 0.66 -8.93
CA LYS A 88 -1.25 0.60 -10.05
C LYS A 88 0.20 0.57 -9.58
N TYR A 89 1.08 0.25 -10.52
CA TYR A 89 2.53 0.34 -10.33
C TYR A 89 3.03 -0.53 -9.18
N PHE A 90 2.42 -1.71 -9.00
CA PHE A 90 2.93 -2.66 -8.01
C PHE A 90 4.36 -3.06 -8.34
N HIS A 91 5.24 -2.91 -7.36
CA HIS A 91 6.64 -3.28 -7.48
C HIS A 91 7.11 -3.98 -6.21
N GLN A 92 7.71 -5.15 -6.37
CA GLN A 92 8.22 -5.96 -5.26
C GLN A 92 9.63 -6.44 -5.58
N VAL A 93 10.52 -6.31 -4.61
CA VAL A 93 11.89 -6.83 -4.67
C VAL A 93 12.17 -7.63 -3.40
N PHE A 94 12.59 -8.86 -3.59
CA PHE A 94 13.05 -9.72 -2.50
C PHE A 94 14.43 -10.29 -2.84
N SER A 95 15.40 -10.14 -1.94
CA SER A 95 16.75 -10.67 -2.10
C SER A 95 17.37 -11.05 -0.76
N ASP A 96 17.46 -12.34 -0.48
CA ASP A 96 18.17 -12.84 0.70
C ASP A 96 19.65 -12.50 0.67
N LYS A 97 20.28 -12.57 -0.49
CA LYS A 97 21.69 -12.25 -0.69
C LYS A 97 22.02 -10.81 -0.29
N HIS A 98 21.18 -9.85 -0.69
CA HIS A 98 21.38 -8.44 -0.45
C HIS A 98 20.61 -7.91 0.77
N LYS A 99 19.87 -8.78 1.48
CA LYS A 99 19.03 -8.42 2.63
C LYS A 99 18.02 -7.33 2.27
N ILE A 100 17.34 -7.49 1.13
CA ILE A 100 16.34 -6.57 0.62
C ILE A 100 14.96 -7.21 0.71
N GLN A 101 14.02 -6.49 1.31
CA GLN A 101 12.61 -6.72 1.20
C GLN A 101 11.90 -5.39 0.97
N PHE A 102 11.46 -5.17 -0.24
CA PHE A 102 10.79 -3.95 -0.66
C PHE A 102 9.49 -4.28 -1.39
N ALA A 103 8.44 -3.54 -1.12
CA ALA A 103 7.25 -3.52 -1.96
C ALA A 103 6.60 -2.14 -1.91
N ALA A 104 6.11 -1.69 -3.04
CA ALA A 104 5.41 -0.43 -3.22
C ALA A 104 4.19 -0.60 -4.12
N LEU A 105 3.19 0.23 -3.89
CA LEU A 105 1.95 0.27 -4.65
C LEU A 105 1.42 1.70 -4.65
N THR A 106 0.86 2.14 -5.78
CA THR A 106 0.24 3.46 -5.89
C THR A 106 -1.27 3.33 -6.03
N TYR A 107 -1.99 4.01 -5.15
CA TYR A 107 -3.43 4.15 -5.17
C TYR A 107 -3.82 5.47 -5.83
N ILE A 108 -4.73 5.42 -6.79
CA ILE A 108 -5.20 6.60 -7.53
C ILE A 108 -6.71 6.72 -7.30
N GLY A 109 -7.10 7.73 -6.53
CA GLY A 109 -8.48 8.16 -6.31
C GLY A 109 -8.86 9.34 -7.20
N ASP A 110 -10.07 9.86 -7.01
CA ASP A 110 -10.59 10.97 -7.83
C ASP A 110 -9.76 12.26 -7.64
N THR A 111 -9.40 12.60 -6.40
CA THR A 111 -8.73 13.86 -6.04
C THR A 111 -7.28 13.68 -5.60
N PHE A 112 -6.82 12.45 -5.43
CA PHE A 112 -5.51 12.15 -4.85
C PHE A 112 -4.81 10.98 -5.54
N ALA A 113 -3.51 10.92 -5.35
CA ALA A 113 -2.71 9.71 -5.49
C ALA A 113 -1.98 9.43 -4.16
N TYR A 114 -1.89 8.18 -3.77
CA TYR A 114 -1.19 7.76 -2.56
C TYR A 114 -0.14 6.71 -2.89
N ILE A 115 1.12 7.07 -2.77
CA ILE A 115 2.26 6.17 -2.90
C ILE A 115 2.46 5.47 -1.56
N CYS A 116 2.30 4.16 -1.54
CA CYS A 116 2.34 3.34 -0.34
C CYS A 116 3.56 2.41 -0.36
N PHE A 117 4.41 2.52 0.65
CA PHE A 117 5.51 1.58 0.88
C PHE A 117 5.12 0.56 1.94
N ARG A 118 5.21 -0.72 1.59
CA ARG A 118 4.95 -1.81 2.52
C ARG A 118 6.09 -1.94 3.52
N GLY A 119 5.74 -2.17 4.78
CA GLY A 119 6.72 -2.51 5.81
C GLY A 119 7.18 -3.96 5.72
N THR A 120 7.92 -4.37 6.75
CA THR A 120 8.41 -5.74 6.91
C THR A 120 7.25 -6.72 7.06
N ASP A 121 7.35 -7.85 6.39
CA ASP A 121 6.50 -9.00 6.63
C ASP A 121 7.11 -9.94 7.70
N ILE A 122 6.65 -11.18 7.76
CA ILE A 122 7.14 -12.21 8.68
C ILE A 122 8.48 -12.82 8.26
N SER A 123 9.13 -12.35 7.20
CA SER A 123 10.36 -12.95 6.70
C SER A 123 11.58 -12.58 7.55
N ILE A 124 12.50 -13.54 7.69
CA ILE A 124 13.79 -13.33 8.38
C ILE A 124 14.62 -12.26 7.66
N THR A 125 14.50 -12.17 6.33
CA THR A 125 15.22 -11.18 5.52
C THR A 125 14.77 -9.76 5.82
N GLY A 126 13.45 -9.54 5.98
CA GLY A 126 12.91 -8.25 6.40
C GLY A 126 13.41 -7.82 7.78
N TRP A 127 13.43 -8.72 8.75
CA TRP A 127 13.97 -8.45 10.09
C TRP A 127 15.48 -8.13 10.08
N LYS A 128 16.27 -8.80 9.22
CA LYS A 128 17.70 -8.47 9.06
C LYS A 128 17.92 -7.09 8.45
N GLU A 129 17.08 -6.69 7.50
CA GLU A 129 17.14 -5.34 6.93
C GLU A 129 16.74 -4.29 7.98
N ASP A 130 15.75 -4.56 8.82
CA ASP A 130 15.34 -3.66 9.90
C ASP A 130 16.47 -3.39 10.89
N LEU A 131 17.32 -4.36 11.19
CA LEU A 131 18.54 -4.14 12.02
C LEU A 131 19.57 -3.23 11.34
N LEU A 132 19.62 -3.17 10.00
CA LEU A 132 20.53 -2.29 9.29
C LEU A 132 20.16 -0.81 9.43
N PHE A 133 18.88 -0.48 9.68
CA PHE A 133 18.47 0.90 9.96
C PHE A 133 19.15 1.49 11.21
N ALA A 134 19.57 0.64 12.14
CA ALA A 134 20.27 1.10 13.35
C ALA A 134 21.74 1.45 13.12
N VAL A 135 22.34 1.01 11.99
CA VAL A 135 23.79 1.10 11.76
C VAL A 135 24.20 1.70 10.41
N LYS A 136 23.26 2.01 9.54
CA LYS A 136 23.51 2.60 8.21
C LYS A 136 22.68 3.84 7.98
N ASP A 137 23.27 4.85 7.37
CA ASP A 137 22.59 6.10 7.02
C ASP A 137 21.48 5.88 5.97
N VAL A 138 21.70 4.98 5.01
CA VAL A 138 20.72 4.61 3.97
C VAL A 138 20.74 3.10 3.76
N VAL A 139 19.58 2.48 3.83
CA VAL A 139 19.41 1.05 3.53
C VAL A 139 18.85 0.83 2.11
N PRO A 140 19.05 -0.37 1.53
CA PRO A 140 18.65 -0.65 0.16
C PRO A 140 17.18 -0.34 -0.16
N SER A 141 16.25 -0.65 0.77
CA SER A 141 14.82 -0.37 0.57
C SER A 141 14.49 1.12 0.47
N GLN A 142 15.25 1.98 1.14
CA GLN A 142 15.09 3.44 1.04
C GLN A 142 15.48 3.96 -0.34
N ARG A 143 16.57 3.42 -0.92
CA ARG A 143 16.97 3.75 -2.30
C ARG A 143 15.92 3.32 -3.31
N LEU A 144 15.41 2.10 -3.16
CA LEU A 144 14.33 1.59 -4.00
C LEU A 144 13.04 2.44 -3.87
N ALA A 145 12.75 2.96 -2.68
CA ALA A 145 11.61 3.86 -2.47
C ALA A 145 11.78 5.17 -3.24
N LEU A 146 12.98 5.76 -3.23
CA LEU A 146 13.29 6.96 -4.01
C LEU A 146 13.16 6.69 -5.52
N GLU A 147 13.78 5.62 -6.01
CA GLU A 147 13.71 5.21 -7.42
C GLU A 147 12.26 4.97 -7.86
N TYR A 148 11.47 4.29 -7.02
CA TYR A 148 10.05 4.08 -7.26
C TYR A 148 9.27 5.40 -7.36
N ALA A 149 9.46 6.30 -6.41
CA ALA A 149 8.77 7.59 -6.40
C ALA A 149 9.14 8.44 -7.63
N GLN A 150 10.42 8.52 -7.97
CA GLN A 150 10.90 9.22 -9.17
C GLN A 150 10.29 8.67 -10.46
N LYS A 151 10.10 7.34 -10.54
CA LYS A 151 9.47 6.69 -11.69
C LYS A 151 7.97 6.94 -11.75
N VAL A 152 7.27 6.89 -10.61
CA VAL A 152 5.80 6.89 -10.57
C VAL A 152 5.20 8.30 -10.56
N ILE A 153 5.82 9.26 -9.87
CA ILE A 153 5.27 10.63 -9.77
C ILE A 153 4.93 11.24 -11.13
N PRO A 154 5.80 11.14 -12.17
CA PRO A 154 5.47 11.66 -13.49
C PRO A 154 4.31 10.96 -14.20
N LEU A 155 3.95 9.74 -13.77
CA LEU A 155 2.86 8.94 -14.34
C LEU A 155 1.51 9.22 -13.67
N ILE A 156 1.51 9.95 -12.55
CA ILE A 156 0.28 10.33 -11.86
C ILE A 156 -0.47 11.38 -12.67
N PRO A 157 -1.78 11.21 -12.91
CA PRO A 157 -2.56 12.21 -13.63
C PRO A 157 -2.48 13.60 -12.99
N ALA A 158 -2.34 14.63 -13.82
CA ALA A 158 -2.25 16.02 -13.35
C ALA A 158 -3.46 16.44 -12.51
N GLY A 159 -3.23 17.36 -11.55
CA GLY A 159 -4.28 17.90 -10.68
C GLY A 159 -4.59 17.06 -9.44
N LYS A 160 -3.97 15.90 -9.26
CA LYS A 160 -4.13 15.09 -8.04
C LYS A 160 -3.16 15.55 -6.95
N LYS A 161 -3.66 15.61 -5.71
CA LYS A 161 -2.81 15.79 -4.54
C LYS A 161 -2.06 14.50 -4.26
N ILE A 162 -0.74 14.57 -4.19
CA ILE A 162 0.11 13.40 -3.97
C ILE A 162 0.37 13.27 -2.47
N TYR A 163 0.07 12.10 -1.93
CA TYR A 163 0.45 11.68 -0.58
C TYR A 163 1.44 10.54 -0.68
N ILE A 164 2.37 10.49 0.25
CA ILE A 164 3.34 9.41 0.38
C ILE A 164 3.24 8.88 1.80
N GLY A 165 3.25 7.57 1.95
CA GLY A 165 3.16 6.96 3.27
C GLY A 165 3.48 5.48 3.26
N GLY A 166 3.47 4.90 4.46
CA GLY A 166 3.75 3.49 4.67
C GLY A 166 3.61 3.11 6.13
N HIS A 167 3.71 1.84 6.40
CA HIS A 167 3.62 1.30 7.76
C HIS A 167 4.98 0.71 8.17
N SER A 168 5.41 0.94 9.43
CA SER A 168 6.66 0.40 9.99
C SER A 168 7.87 0.82 9.13
N LYS A 169 8.67 -0.10 8.63
CA LYS A 169 9.78 0.15 7.71
C LYS A 169 9.36 0.99 6.47
N GLY A 170 8.16 0.74 5.95
CA GLY A 170 7.61 1.53 4.85
C GLY A 170 7.42 3.00 5.23
N GLY A 171 7.04 3.30 6.47
CA GLY A 171 6.98 4.66 6.99
C GLY A 171 8.36 5.32 7.04
N ASN A 172 9.40 4.60 7.46
CA ASN A 172 10.78 5.10 7.44
C ASN A 172 11.25 5.42 6.00
N SER A 173 10.87 4.58 5.03
CA SER A 173 11.19 4.83 3.62
C SER A 173 10.58 6.14 3.08
N CYS A 174 9.46 6.62 3.66
CA CYS A 174 8.83 7.89 3.27
C CYS A 174 9.65 9.11 3.72
N CYS A 175 10.37 9.01 4.85
CA CYS A 175 11.13 10.15 5.41
C CYS A 175 12.23 10.69 4.50
N LEU A 176 12.69 9.91 3.52
CA LEU A 176 13.64 10.36 2.50
C LEU A 176 12.99 11.15 1.34
N LEU A 177 11.67 11.19 1.29
CA LEU A 177 10.91 11.78 0.19
C LEU A 177 10.17 13.04 0.62
N SER A 178 10.25 13.40 1.90
CA SER A 178 9.74 14.64 2.50
C SER A 178 10.85 15.71 2.58
#